data_e7efdfc16f0b5cfd0fd4d137321badd3
#
_entry.id   e7efdfc16f0b5cfd0fd4d137321badd3
#
_cell.length_a   1.000
_cell.length_b   1.000
_cell.length_c   1.000
_cell.angle_alpha   90.00
_cell.angle_beta   90.00
_cell.angle_gamma   90.00
#
_symmetry.space_group_name_H-M   'P 1'
#
loop_
_entity.id
_entity.type
_entity.pdbx_description
1 polymer ?
#
loop_
_entity_poly.entity_id
_entity_poly.type
_entity_poly.pdbx_seq_one_letter_code
_entity_poly.pdbx_strand_id
1 'polypeptide(L)'
;MKTFKEFMQESSLSRIKSKSDKSGIATMSADRGNLSRKQNQARAKQLQKDIRGKFGRGPTKLKGSYDEKDEKTGESRKVKEKSFAIDRGKMGKRKFKKEVKKLGKKYGQDSVLTQTKKTATLHATRKGGLGPKTKGIGVGKFRAQKKNPEGQSQIKGKVFSYSKKPLQKNPTMTPIVEKITNSIQVTNVILNY
;
A
#
# COMPACT_ATOMS: atom_id res chain seq x y z
N MET A 1 -21.03 0.71 28.18
CA MET A 1 -20.83 -0.66 27.63
C MET A 1 -20.79 -0.59 26.11
N LYS A 2 -19.76 -1.17 25.45
CA LYS A 2 -19.72 -1.19 23.98
C LYS A 2 -20.69 -2.23 23.46
N THR A 3 -21.42 -1.90 22.40
CA THR A 3 -22.32 -2.86 21.75
C THR A 3 -21.51 -3.95 21.03
N PHE A 4 -22.11 -5.13 20.81
CA PHE A 4 -21.48 -6.21 20.02
C PHE A 4 -21.04 -5.72 18.62
N LYS A 5 -21.82 -4.83 18.01
CA LYS A 5 -21.49 -4.21 16.70
C LYS A 5 -20.25 -3.33 16.77
N GLU A 6 -20.10 -2.53 17.82
CA GLU A 6 -18.90 -1.71 18.06
C GLU A 6 -17.68 -2.58 18.36
N PHE A 7 -17.84 -3.65 19.17
CA PHE A 7 -16.80 -4.64 19.42
C PHE A 7 -16.35 -5.33 18.12
N MET A 8 -17.28 -5.75 17.27
CA MET A 8 -16.97 -6.36 15.97
C MET A 8 -16.35 -5.38 14.98
N GLN A 9 -16.68 -4.09 15.04
CA GLN A 9 -16.08 -3.04 14.20
C GLN A 9 -14.69 -2.65 14.67
N GLU A 10 -14.46 -2.52 15.95
CA GLU A 10 -13.12 -2.29 16.50
C GLU A 10 -12.18 -3.48 16.20
N SER A 11 -12.70 -4.69 16.20
CA SER A 11 -11.92 -5.90 16.01
C SER A 11 -11.23 -6.01 14.64
N SER A 12 -11.70 -5.31 13.60
CA SER A 12 -11.12 -5.45 12.24
C SER A 12 -9.85 -4.63 12.05
N LEU A 13 -9.89 -3.34 12.41
CA LEU A 13 -8.72 -2.46 12.32
C LEU A 13 -7.69 -2.80 13.39
N SER A 14 -8.15 -3.09 14.62
CA SER A 14 -7.31 -3.55 15.73
C SER A 14 -6.60 -4.87 15.42
N ARG A 15 -7.29 -5.81 14.74
CA ARG A 15 -6.66 -7.07 14.27
C ARG A 15 -5.54 -6.81 13.27
N ILE A 16 -5.73 -5.93 12.28
CA ILE A 16 -4.67 -5.58 11.32
C ILE A 16 -3.49 -4.95 12.04
N LYS A 17 -3.76 -4.00 12.95
CA LYS A 17 -2.73 -3.38 13.76
C LYS A 17 -2.00 -4.40 14.63
N SER A 18 -2.70 -5.26 15.35
CA SER A 18 -2.11 -6.31 16.18
C SER A 18 -1.24 -7.28 15.37
N LYS A 19 -1.71 -7.75 14.20
CA LYS A 19 -0.92 -8.60 13.30
C LYS A 19 0.33 -7.89 12.79
N SER A 20 0.19 -6.61 12.42
CA SER A 20 1.33 -5.79 12.04
C SER A 20 2.37 -5.68 13.15
N ASP A 21 1.91 -5.44 14.38
CA ASP A 21 2.78 -5.23 15.53
C ASP A 21 3.47 -6.53 15.99
N LYS A 22 2.75 -7.65 15.98
CA LYS A 22 3.26 -8.96 16.43
C LYS A 22 4.15 -9.64 15.39
N SER A 23 3.64 -9.80 14.18
CA SER A 23 4.31 -10.59 13.14
C SER A 23 4.77 -9.76 11.95
N GLY A 24 4.09 -8.68 11.64
CA GLY A 24 4.18 -7.95 10.40
C GLY A 24 3.17 -8.43 9.37
N ILE A 25 2.75 -7.52 8.50
CA ILE A 25 1.83 -7.80 7.39
C ILE A 25 2.41 -7.26 6.08
N ALA A 26 1.83 -7.72 4.98
CA ALA A 26 2.02 -7.10 3.68
C ALA A 26 0.67 -6.72 3.07
N THR A 27 0.65 -5.65 2.27
CA THR A 27 -0.54 -5.23 1.53
C THR A 27 -0.22 -5.16 0.05
N MET A 28 -1.10 -5.73 -0.77
CA MET A 28 -1.01 -5.69 -2.22
C MET A 28 -2.39 -5.81 -2.88
N SER A 29 -2.46 -5.41 -4.14
CA SER A 29 -3.62 -5.57 -5.01
C SER A 29 -3.34 -6.55 -6.15
N ALA A 30 -4.37 -6.94 -6.89
CA ALA A 30 -4.25 -7.57 -8.19
C ALA A 30 -4.92 -6.73 -9.29
N ASP A 31 -5.50 -5.59 -8.92
CA ASP A 31 -6.22 -4.71 -9.84
C ASP A 31 -5.23 -4.02 -10.79
N ARG A 32 -5.67 -3.79 -12.02
CA ARG A 32 -4.94 -3.08 -13.08
C ARG A 32 -5.89 -2.10 -13.75
N GLY A 33 -5.44 -0.86 -13.95
CA GLY A 33 -6.26 0.21 -14.54
C GLY A 33 -6.72 -0.06 -15.97
N ASN A 34 -5.94 -0.84 -16.73
CA ASN A 34 -6.23 -1.21 -18.13
C ASN A 34 -7.12 -2.45 -18.27
N LEU A 35 -7.62 -3.03 -17.18
CA LEU A 35 -8.46 -4.23 -17.20
C LEU A 35 -9.89 -3.90 -16.77
N SER A 36 -10.85 -4.65 -17.33
CA SER A 36 -12.24 -4.54 -16.95
C SER A 36 -12.48 -4.94 -15.49
N ARG A 37 -13.61 -4.50 -14.93
CA ARG A 37 -14.03 -4.88 -13.57
C ARG A 37 -14.12 -6.40 -13.39
N LYS A 38 -14.63 -7.14 -14.40
CA LYS A 38 -14.77 -8.61 -14.39
C LYS A 38 -13.38 -9.28 -14.33
N GLN A 39 -12.44 -8.82 -15.16
CA GLN A 39 -11.06 -9.31 -15.17
C GLN A 39 -10.36 -9.04 -13.83
N ASN A 40 -10.47 -7.83 -13.29
CA ASN A 40 -9.90 -7.48 -11.98
C ASN A 40 -10.50 -8.32 -10.84
N GLN A 41 -11.82 -8.64 -10.90
CA GLN A 41 -12.43 -9.53 -9.93
C GLN A 41 -11.87 -10.96 -10.00
N ALA A 42 -11.68 -11.50 -11.21
CA ALA A 42 -11.08 -12.83 -11.40
C ALA A 42 -9.65 -12.88 -10.87
N ARG A 43 -8.84 -11.86 -11.18
CA ARG A 43 -7.45 -11.70 -10.68
C ARG A 43 -7.43 -11.62 -9.15
N ALA A 44 -8.33 -10.84 -8.54
CA ALA A 44 -8.45 -10.73 -7.10
C ALA A 44 -8.82 -12.07 -6.43
N LYS A 45 -9.72 -12.87 -7.03
CA LYS A 45 -10.04 -14.22 -6.56
C LYS A 45 -8.81 -15.15 -6.66
N GLN A 46 -8.08 -15.10 -7.77
CA GLN A 46 -6.88 -15.91 -7.97
C GLN A 46 -5.78 -15.52 -6.97
N LEU A 47 -5.54 -14.21 -6.76
CA LEU A 47 -4.59 -13.75 -5.74
C LEU A 47 -4.95 -14.27 -4.34
N GLN A 48 -6.23 -14.30 -3.96
CA GLN A 48 -6.64 -14.85 -2.67
C GLN A 48 -6.31 -16.36 -2.56
N LYS A 49 -6.48 -17.15 -3.64
CA LYS A 49 -6.10 -18.57 -3.69
C LYS A 49 -4.58 -18.73 -3.54
N ASP A 50 -3.80 -17.96 -4.29
CA ASP A 50 -2.33 -18.00 -4.21
C ASP A 50 -1.82 -17.61 -2.82
N ILE A 51 -2.43 -16.60 -2.17
CA ILE A 51 -2.08 -16.22 -0.80
C ILE A 51 -2.37 -17.37 0.17
N ARG A 52 -3.54 -18.01 0.06
CA ARG A 52 -3.87 -19.16 0.93
C ARG A 52 -2.90 -20.31 0.75
N GLY A 53 -2.61 -20.69 -0.49
CA GLY A 53 -1.67 -21.78 -0.78
C GLY A 53 -0.25 -21.47 -0.27
N LYS A 54 0.21 -20.21 -0.42
CA LYS A 54 1.58 -19.84 -0.06
C LYS A 54 1.79 -19.56 1.42
N PHE A 55 0.82 -18.97 2.10
CA PHE A 55 0.96 -18.54 3.50
C PHE A 55 0.12 -19.37 4.50
N GLY A 56 -0.62 -20.37 4.00
CA GLY A 56 -1.45 -21.27 4.82
C GLY A 56 -2.66 -20.58 5.47
N ARG A 57 -2.96 -19.32 5.09
CA ARG A 57 -4.09 -18.54 5.64
C ARG A 57 -4.63 -17.53 4.64
N GLY A 58 -5.93 -17.25 4.73
CA GLY A 58 -6.58 -16.27 3.87
C GLY A 58 -6.19 -14.83 4.20
N PRO A 59 -6.12 -13.95 3.19
CA PRO A 59 -5.86 -12.53 3.42
C PRO A 59 -7.09 -11.81 3.98
N THR A 60 -6.85 -10.68 4.63
CA THR A 60 -7.91 -9.74 4.99
C THR A 60 -8.17 -8.81 3.82
N LYS A 61 -9.44 -8.72 3.39
CA LYS A 61 -9.86 -7.82 2.30
C LYS A 61 -9.84 -6.37 2.76
N LEU A 62 -9.28 -5.50 1.93
CA LEU A 62 -9.21 -4.05 2.11
C LEU A 62 -9.78 -3.35 0.88
N LYS A 63 -10.18 -2.10 1.05
CA LYS A 63 -10.41 -1.13 -0.04
C LYS A 63 -9.26 -0.13 0.01
N GLY A 64 -8.43 -0.12 -1.02
CA GLY A 64 -7.37 0.88 -1.22
C GLY A 64 -7.91 2.09 -1.97
N SER A 65 -7.37 3.26 -1.70
CA SER A 65 -7.52 4.44 -2.56
C SER A 65 -6.27 5.30 -2.48
N TYR A 66 -5.90 5.88 -3.62
CA TYR A 66 -4.80 6.83 -3.75
C TYR A 66 -5.11 7.79 -4.87
N ASP A 67 -4.48 8.94 -4.84
CA ASP A 67 -4.59 9.93 -5.90
C ASP A 67 -3.44 9.68 -6.90
N GLU A 68 -3.81 9.43 -8.15
CA GLU A 68 -2.89 9.22 -9.26
C GLU A 68 -2.86 10.51 -10.08
N LYS A 69 -1.67 11.05 -10.32
CA LYS A 69 -1.48 12.18 -11.23
C LYS A 69 -1.19 11.66 -12.63
N ASP A 70 -1.90 12.18 -13.61
CA ASP A 70 -1.57 11.98 -15.01
C ASP A 70 -0.28 12.76 -15.31
N GLU A 71 0.75 12.07 -15.81
CA GLU A 71 2.06 12.68 -16.08
C GLU A 71 1.99 13.71 -17.25
N LYS A 72 0.99 13.59 -18.14
CA LYS A 72 0.84 14.46 -19.31
C LYS A 72 -0.02 15.68 -19.01
N THR A 73 -1.14 15.50 -18.31
CA THR A 73 -2.11 16.57 -18.05
C THR A 73 -1.94 17.22 -16.68
N GLY A 74 -1.22 16.56 -15.75
CA GLY A 74 -1.10 17.00 -14.35
C GLY A 74 -2.37 16.79 -13.52
N GLU A 75 -3.45 16.30 -14.13
CA GLU A 75 -4.71 16.07 -13.45
C GLU A 75 -4.61 14.95 -12.42
N SER A 76 -5.24 15.15 -11.28
CA SER A 76 -5.28 14.15 -10.21
C SER A 76 -6.62 13.41 -10.22
N ARG A 77 -6.56 12.09 -10.34
CA ARG A 77 -7.75 11.24 -10.24
C ARG A 77 -7.66 10.28 -9.06
N LYS A 78 -8.77 10.09 -8.36
CA LYS A 78 -8.85 9.12 -7.27
C LYS A 78 -9.02 7.70 -7.79
N VAL A 79 -8.01 6.88 -7.60
CA VAL A 79 -8.03 5.45 -7.91
C VAL A 79 -8.53 4.66 -6.70
N LYS A 80 -9.47 3.75 -6.93
CA LYS A 80 -9.97 2.81 -5.91
C LYS A 80 -9.67 1.39 -6.34
N GLU A 81 -9.13 0.58 -5.44
CA GLU A 81 -8.76 -0.81 -5.74
C GLU A 81 -9.09 -1.77 -4.61
N LYS A 82 -9.21 -3.05 -4.95
CA LYS A 82 -9.30 -4.13 -3.96
C LYS A 82 -7.91 -4.55 -3.54
N SER A 83 -7.59 -4.37 -2.26
CA SER A 83 -6.31 -4.75 -1.69
C SER A 83 -6.47 -5.89 -0.68
N PHE A 84 -5.38 -6.56 -0.37
CA PHE A 84 -5.32 -7.68 0.54
C PHE A 84 -4.20 -7.50 1.54
N ALA A 85 -4.54 -7.55 2.84
CA ALA A 85 -3.54 -7.65 3.90
C ALA A 85 -3.21 -9.11 4.15
N ILE A 86 -1.93 -9.45 4.04
CA ILE A 86 -1.36 -10.78 4.20
C ILE A 86 -0.61 -10.81 5.52
N ASP A 87 -1.00 -11.71 6.43
CA ASP A 87 -0.31 -11.92 7.69
C ASP A 87 0.95 -12.76 7.48
N ARG A 88 2.09 -12.30 7.99
CA ARG A 88 3.35 -13.04 7.93
C ARG A 88 3.31 -14.33 8.76
N GLY A 89 2.60 -14.33 9.88
CA GLY A 89 2.58 -15.44 10.82
C GLY A 89 3.98 -15.81 11.31
N LYS A 90 4.29 -17.10 11.29
CA LYS A 90 5.59 -17.67 11.72
C LYS A 90 6.68 -17.57 10.64
N MET A 91 6.36 -17.15 9.40
CA MET A 91 7.34 -17.06 8.31
C MET A 91 8.44 -16.03 8.64
N GLY A 92 9.70 -16.34 8.35
CA GLY A 92 10.83 -15.42 8.55
C GLY A 92 10.68 -14.15 7.70
N LYS A 93 11.09 -12.99 8.21
CA LYS A 93 10.92 -11.66 7.56
C LYS A 93 11.47 -11.61 6.14
N ARG A 94 12.68 -12.14 5.90
CA ARG A 94 13.32 -12.13 4.57
C ARG A 94 12.54 -13.01 3.57
N LYS A 95 12.15 -14.24 3.98
CA LYS A 95 11.34 -15.15 3.17
C LYS A 95 9.99 -14.54 2.84
N PHE A 96 9.28 -13.99 3.83
CA PHE A 96 8.00 -13.32 3.64
C PHE A 96 8.08 -12.19 2.61
N LYS A 97 9.04 -11.26 2.77
CA LYS A 97 9.26 -10.17 1.81
C LYS A 97 9.53 -10.70 0.39
N LYS A 98 10.38 -11.74 0.25
CA LYS A 98 10.67 -12.37 -1.05
C LYS A 98 9.41 -12.93 -1.70
N GLU A 99 8.58 -13.66 -0.93
CA GLU A 99 7.37 -14.30 -1.44
C GLU A 99 6.28 -13.27 -1.82
N VAL A 100 6.10 -12.22 -1.02
CA VAL A 100 5.18 -11.13 -1.33
C VAL A 100 5.62 -10.38 -2.59
N LYS A 101 6.91 -10.11 -2.77
CA LYS A 101 7.44 -9.51 -4.01
C LYS A 101 7.23 -10.40 -5.24
N LYS A 102 7.41 -11.72 -5.11
CA LYS A 102 7.11 -12.67 -6.20
C LYS A 102 5.63 -12.60 -6.60
N LEU A 103 4.72 -12.57 -5.62
CA LEU A 103 3.30 -12.39 -5.91
C LEU A 103 3.04 -11.03 -6.57
N GLY A 104 3.60 -9.93 -6.05
CA GLY A 104 3.48 -8.61 -6.67
C GLY A 104 3.90 -8.63 -8.14
N LYS A 105 5.06 -9.25 -8.45
CA LYS A 105 5.54 -9.42 -9.82
C LYS A 105 4.57 -10.26 -10.67
N LYS A 106 4.08 -11.40 -10.14
CA LYS A 106 3.10 -12.27 -10.82
C LYS A 106 1.84 -11.51 -11.22
N TYR A 107 1.35 -10.62 -10.35
CA TYR A 107 0.15 -9.82 -10.60
C TYR A 107 0.43 -8.47 -11.27
N GLY A 108 1.66 -8.21 -11.71
CA GLY A 108 2.06 -7.00 -12.43
C GLY A 108 1.96 -5.73 -11.59
N GLN A 109 2.05 -5.84 -10.26
CA GLN A 109 2.08 -4.68 -9.39
C GLN A 109 3.46 -4.01 -9.44
N ASP A 110 3.51 -2.69 -9.42
CA ASP A 110 4.74 -1.93 -9.41
C ASP A 110 5.47 -2.04 -8.07
N SER A 111 4.69 -2.12 -7.00
CA SER A 111 5.19 -2.27 -5.65
C SER A 111 4.27 -3.09 -4.76
N VAL A 112 4.80 -3.54 -3.63
CA VAL A 112 4.06 -4.14 -2.52
C VAL A 112 4.46 -3.46 -1.22
N LEU A 113 3.51 -3.28 -0.31
CA LEU A 113 3.76 -2.70 1.00
C LEU A 113 4.05 -3.82 2.01
N THR A 114 5.09 -3.66 2.82
CA THR A 114 5.25 -4.43 4.06
C THR A 114 5.18 -3.50 5.26
N GLN A 115 4.57 -3.97 6.33
CA GLN A 115 4.36 -3.20 7.55
C GLN A 115 4.75 -4.02 8.79
N THR A 116 5.37 -3.35 9.74
CA THR A 116 5.72 -3.83 11.07
C THR A 116 5.26 -2.83 12.12
N LYS A 117 5.44 -3.11 13.41
CA LYS A 117 5.19 -2.15 14.51
C LYS A 117 5.90 -0.80 14.28
N LYS A 118 7.14 -0.84 13.77
CA LYS A 118 8.01 0.35 13.69
C LYS A 118 7.79 1.15 12.40
N THR A 119 7.58 0.48 11.27
CA THR A 119 7.57 1.14 9.96
C THR A 119 6.80 0.35 8.90
N ALA A 120 6.35 1.07 7.90
CA ALA A 120 5.86 0.50 6.65
C ALA A 120 6.78 0.91 5.50
N THR A 121 6.98 0.00 4.55
CA THR A 121 7.90 0.18 3.41
C THR A 121 7.24 -0.35 2.14
N LEU A 122 7.20 0.47 1.10
CA LEU A 122 6.93 0.03 -0.27
C LEU A 122 8.18 -0.64 -0.83
N HIS A 123 8.01 -1.77 -1.50
CA HIS A 123 9.10 -2.49 -2.17
C HIS A 123 8.78 -2.62 -3.64
N ALA A 124 9.68 -2.17 -4.51
CA ALA A 124 9.57 -2.37 -5.94
C ALA A 124 9.53 -3.87 -6.27
N THR A 125 8.61 -4.26 -7.13
CA THR A 125 8.44 -5.64 -7.63
C THR A 125 9.07 -5.83 -9.01
N ARG A 126 9.28 -4.74 -9.75
CA ARG A 126 9.97 -4.68 -11.04
C ARG A 126 10.95 -3.51 -11.07
N LYS A 127 11.85 -3.49 -12.04
CA LYS A 127 12.75 -2.36 -12.30
C LYS A 127 11.90 -1.12 -12.63
N GLY A 128 12.18 0.01 -12.01
CA GLY A 128 11.44 1.25 -12.23
C GLY A 128 10.08 1.35 -11.52
N GLY A 129 9.59 0.31 -10.84
CA GLY A 129 8.27 0.32 -10.18
C GLY A 129 8.08 1.32 -9.03
N LEU A 130 9.17 1.96 -8.58
CA LEU A 130 9.18 3.06 -7.60
C LEU A 130 10.18 4.15 -8.02
N GLY A 131 10.42 4.29 -9.33
CA GLY A 131 11.46 5.15 -9.89
C GLY A 131 12.72 4.39 -10.32
N PRO A 132 13.61 5.00 -11.13
CA PRO A 132 14.65 4.32 -11.92
C PRO A 132 15.60 3.43 -11.11
N LYS A 133 16.05 3.86 -9.94
CA LYS A 133 17.01 3.13 -9.09
C LYS A 133 16.43 2.72 -7.73
N THR A 134 15.14 2.96 -7.49
CA THR A 134 14.53 2.81 -6.17
C THR A 134 14.10 1.36 -5.91
N LYS A 135 14.70 0.70 -4.92
CA LYS A 135 14.36 -0.66 -4.48
C LYS A 135 13.27 -0.70 -3.40
N GLY A 136 13.08 0.41 -2.67
CA GLY A 136 12.07 0.54 -1.64
C GLY A 136 12.03 1.94 -1.03
N ILE A 137 10.83 2.36 -0.60
CA ILE A 137 10.55 3.66 0.01
C ILE A 137 9.88 3.45 1.36
N GLY A 138 10.45 4.01 2.43
CA GLY A 138 9.81 4.05 3.73
C GLY A 138 8.64 5.05 3.72
N VAL A 139 7.43 4.58 4.02
CA VAL A 139 6.21 5.42 4.06
C VAL A 139 5.77 5.77 5.47
N GLY A 140 6.55 5.40 6.48
CA GLY A 140 6.35 5.80 7.86
C GLY A 140 5.58 4.80 8.70
N LYS A 141 4.83 5.29 9.71
CA LYS A 141 4.10 4.46 10.67
C LYS A 141 2.62 4.34 10.30
N PHE A 142 1.99 3.27 10.74
CA PHE A 142 0.56 3.06 10.66
C PHE A 142 -0.22 4.16 11.43
N ARG A 143 -1.22 4.74 10.77
CA ARG A 143 -2.09 5.79 11.30
C ARG A 143 -3.54 5.33 11.23
N ALA A 144 -4.07 4.86 12.34
CA ALA A 144 -5.47 4.46 12.46
C ALA A 144 -6.38 5.68 12.33
N GLN A 145 -7.49 5.55 11.58
CA GLN A 145 -8.52 6.57 11.39
C GLN A 145 -8.01 7.91 10.83
N LYS A 146 -6.83 7.94 10.23
CA LYS A 146 -6.29 9.11 9.55
C LYS A 146 -6.35 8.92 8.04
N LYS A 147 -6.95 9.87 7.34
CA LYS A 147 -6.95 9.94 5.87
C LYS A 147 -5.59 10.44 5.39
N ASN A 148 -5.15 9.94 4.26
CA ASN A 148 -3.99 10.43 3.53
C ASN A 148 -4.33 10.39 2.03
N PRO A 149 -4.39 11.54 1.32
CA PRO A 149 -4.65 11.60 -0.11
C PRO A 149 -3.68 10.76 -0.94
N GLU A 150 -2.39 10.74 -0.57
CA GLU A 150 -1.35 9.99 -1.27
C GLU A 150 -1.57 8.47 -1.23
N GLY A 151 -2.30 7.97 -0.24
CA GLY A 151 -2.62 6.55 -0.15
C GLY A 151 -3.22 6.16 1.19
N GLN A 152 -4.36 5.53 1.13
CA GLN A 152 -5.05 5.03 2.31
C GLN A 152 -5.70 3.67 2.03
N SER A 153 -5.97 2.94 3.08
CA SER A 153 -6.72 1.69 3.04
C SER A 153 -7.90 1.75 3.99
N GLN A 154 -8.94 0.98 3.68
CA GLN A 154 -10.15 0.93 4.48
C GLN A 154 -10.57 -0.51 4.75
N ILE A 155 -11.00 -0.77 5.97
CA ILE A 155 -11.59 -2.04 6.39
C ILE A 155 -12.89 -1.79 7.15
N LYS A 156 -14.00 -2.35 6.69
CA LYS A 156 -15.34 -2.17 7.30
C LYS A 156 -15.64 -0.70 7.64
N GLY A 157 -15.40 0.22 6.69
CA GLY A 157 -15.63 1.65 6.88
C GLY A 157 -14.54 2.42 7.64
N LYS A 158 -13.64 1.75 8.35
CA LYS A 158 -12.56 2.41 9.11
C LYS A 158 -11.33 2.59 8.25
N VAL A 159 -10.89 3.84 8.10
CA VAL A 159 -9.72 4.24 7.30
C VAL A 159 -8.44 4.07 8.11
N PHE A 160 -7.35 3.71 7.44
CA PHE A 160 -6.00 3.83 7.95
C PHE A 160 -5.03 4.19 6.83
N SER A 161 -3.94 4.83 7.19
CA SER A 161 -2.91 5.30 6.26
C SER A 161 -1.52 5.16 6.87
N TYR A 162 -0.52 5.65 6.16
CA TYR A 162 0.87 5.68 6.62
C TYR A 162 1.43 7.08 6.50
N SER A 163 2.24 7.51 7.47
CA SER A 163 2.98 8.77 7.36
C SER A 163 4.25 8.74 8.19
N LYS A 164 5.27 9.47 7.74
CA LYS A 164 6.53 9.67 8.48
C LYS A 164 6.33 10.62 9.66
N LYS A 165 5.49 11.64 9.50
CA LYS A 165 5.13 12.62 10.53
C LYS A 165 3.67 12.41 10.97
N PRO A 166 3.25 12.85 12.15
CA PRO A 166 1.83 12.92 12.49
C PRO A 166 1.10 13.74 11.44
N LEU A 167 -0.02 13.21 10.90
CA LEU A 167 -0.86 13.96 9.97
C LEU A 167 -1.53 15.09 10.76
N GLN A 168 -1.32 16.32 10.34
CA GLN A 168 -1.97 17.48 10.94
C GLN A 168 -3.50 17.42 10.70
N LYS A 169 -4.28 18.07 11.57
CA LYS A 169 -5.75 18.09 11.46
C LYS A 169 -6.25 18.80 10.19
N ASN A 170 -5.46 19.74 9.66
CA ASN A 170 -5.68 20.42 8.37
C ASN A 170 -4.39 20.33 7.56
N PRO A 171 -4.26 19.46 6.56
CA PRO A 171 -3.12 19.46 5.68
C PRO A 171 -3.27 20.60 4.67
N THR A 172 -2.60 21.69 4.86
CA THR A 172 -2.15 22.51 3.73
C THR A 172 -1.18 21.60 2.95
N MET A 173 -1.54 21.28 1.73
CA MET A 173 -0.76 20.41 0.86
C MET A 173 0.63 21.03 0.63
N THR A 174 1.66 20.43 1.21
CA THR A 174 3.02 20.64 0.72
C THR A 174 3.41 19.35 0.01
N PRO A 175 3.54 19.36 -1.33
CA PRO A 175 3.74 18.16 -2.11
C PRO A 175 5.16 17.62 -1.91
N ILE A 176 5.28 16.32 -1.61
CA ILE A 176 6.54 15.58 -1.76
C ILE A 176 7.04 15.62 -3.22
N VAL A 177 6.14 15.91 -4.15
CA VAL A 177 6.42 16.09 -5.58
C VAL A 177 7.38 17.25 -5.86
N GLU A 178 7.32 18.38 -5.12
CA GLU A 178 8.25 19.50 -5.34
C GLU A 178 9.72 19.14 -5.09
N LYS A 179 10.01 18.25 -4.13
CA LYS A 179 11.39 17.81 -3.91
C LYS A 179 11.95 16.92 -5.01
N ILE A 180 11.08 16.19 -5.72
CA ILE A 180 11.49 15.34 -6.85
C ILE A 180 11.62 16.20 -8.11
N THR A 181 10.72 17.15 -8.33
CA THR A 181 10.74 18.07 -9.47
C THR A 181 11.93 19.01 -9.40
N ASN A 182 12.24 19.56 -8.22
CA ASN A 182 13.43 20.42 -8.03
C ASN A 182 14.75 19.66 -8.19
N SER A 183 14.80 18.34 -7.87
CA SER A 183 15.99 17.52 -8.16
C SER A 183 16.18 17.25 -9.64
N ILE A 184 15.11 17.22 -10.44
CA ILE A 184 15.15 17.02 -11.90
C ILE A 184 15.51 18.31 -12.61
N GLN A 185 15.02 19.47 -12.14
CA GLN A 185 15.37 20.77 -12.75
C GLN A 185 16.84 21.16 -12.54
N VAL A 186 17.43 20.82 -11.38
CA VAL A 186 18.87 21.08 -11.13
C VAL A 186 19.78 20.22 -12.03
N THR A 187 19.33 19.04 -12.45
CA THR A 187 20.12 18.17 -13.35
C THR A 187 20.07 18.66 -14.82
N ASN A 188 19.02 19.36 -15.23
CA ASN A 188 18.88 19.87 -16.60
C ASN A 188 19.61 21.20 -16.82
N VAL A 189 20.02 21.92 -15.78
CA VAL A 189 20.80 23.16 -15.88
C VAL A 189 22.31 22.91 -16.05
N ILE A 190 22.79 21.70 -15.72
CA ILE A 190 24.23 21.35 -15.80
C ILE A 190 24.63 20.74 -17.15
N LEU A 191 23.67 20.46 -18.05
CA LEU A 191 23.97 19.86 -19.38
C LEU A 191 23.93 20.84 -20.56
N ASN A 192 23.88 22.14 -20.32
CA ASN A 192 23.89 23.18 -21.35
C ASN A 192 25.05 24.18 -21.19
N TYR A 193 26.25 23.70 -20.84
CA TYR A 193 27.52 24.44 -21.01
C TYR A 193 28.56 23.52 -21.62
#